data_34e6e976644161ff92b27026cdaf9870
#
_entry.id   34e6e976644161ff92b27026cdaf9870
#
_cell.length_a   1.000
_cell.length_b   1.000
_cell.length_c   1.000
_cell.angle_alpha   90.00
_cell.angle_beta   90.00
_cell.angle_gamma   90.00
#
_symmetry.space_group_name_H-M   'P 1'
#
loop_
_entity.id
_entity.type
_entity.pdbx_description
1 polymer ?
#
loop_
_entity_poly.entity_id
_entity_poly.type
_entity_poly.pdbx_seq_one_letter_code
_entity_poly.pdbx_strand_id
1 'polypeptide(L)'
;MRKLINLIALLIMASSVTWAQDKKSFTLEDLMPGGNNYYNLLPQNLYGLQWWGDVCINADIEEVKTIHPANGKENVLITLQEVNELLANKKLGKINHFRNVSFPYAEKMMLVNTTSNKVLIDLTKKEIIWSQPLSPKAANQDWNKESRSLAYTLDNNLFVTTADGKTQQVTDR
;
A
#
# COMPACT_ATOMS: atom_id res chain seq x y z
N MET A 1 19.11 46.98 43.41
CA MET A 1 19.41 46.00 42.37
C MET A 1 19.17 44.53 42.81
N ARG A 2 19.76 44.01 43.89
CA ARG A 2 19.54 42.62 44.35
C ARG A 2 18.05 42.26 44.61
N LYS A 3 17.24 43.16 45.22
CA LYS A 3 15.80 42.90 45.46
C LYS A 3 14.98 42.83 44.18
N LEU A 4 15.34 43.58 43.14
CA LEU A 4 14.69 43.55 41.82
C LEU A 4 14.99 42.25 41.07
N ILE A 5 16.23 41.79 41.15
CA ILE A 5 16.66 40.53 40.54
C ILE A 5 15.94 39.32 41.17
N ASN A 6 15.79 39.31 42.50
CA ASN A 6 15.05 38.27 43.20
C ASN A 6 13.56 38.27 42.85
N LEU A 7 12.95 39.44 42.64
CA LEU A 7 11.54 39.56 42.24
C LEU A 7 11.33 39.01 40.79
N ILE A 8 12.25 39.33 39.86
CA ILE A 8 12.19 38.83 38.50
C ILE A 8 12.40 37.31 38.46
N ALA A 9 13.33 36.77 39.24
CA ALA A 9 13.55 35.33 39.35
C ALA A 9 12.33 34.59 39.92
N LEU A 10 11.61 35.19 40.90
CA LEU A 10 10.37 34.64 41.47
C LEU A 10 9.23 34.65 40.44
N LEU A 11 9.12 35.68 39.61
CA LEU A 11 8.10 35.79 38.55
C LEU A 11 8.38 34.75 37.43
N ILE A 12 9.63 34.47 37.06
CA ILE A 12 10.00 33.48 36.05
C ILE A 12 9.70 32.07 36.58
N MET A 13 9.96 31.77 37.86
CA MET A 13 9.61 30.48 38.44
C MET A 13 8.08 30.27 38.54
N ALA A 14 7.30 31.32 38.81
CA ALA A 14 5.85 31.21 38.86
C ALA A 14 5.22 30.96 37.47
N SER A 15 5.82 31.43 36.40
CA SER A 15 5.33 31.21 35.02
C SER A 15 5.59 29.79 34.45
N SER A 16 6.51 29.03 35.05
CA SER A 16 6.82 27.66 34.61
C SER A 16 5.84 26.59 35.15
N VAL A 17 4.94 26.93 36.04
CA VAL A 17 4.02 25.95 36.67
C VAL A 17 2.69 25.79 35.93
N THR A 18 2.41 26.61 34.89
CA THR A 18 1.10 26.61 34.22
C THR A 18 1.00 25.77 32.94
N TRP A 19 2.03 24.99 32.60
CA TRP A 19 2.00 24.11 31.44
C TRP A 19 1.85 22.64 31.81
N ALA A 20 1.15 22.33 32.89
CA ALA A 20 0.55 21.02 33.04
C ALA A 20 -0.58 20.92 32.01
N GLN A 21 -0.29 20.43 30.81
CA GLN A 21 -1.36 20.04 29.91
C GLN A 21 -2.35 19.18 30.71
N ASP A 22 -3.62 19.52 30.68
CA ASP A 22 -4.69 18.64 31.13
C ASP A 22 -4.58 17.33 30.39
N LYS A 23 -3.83 16.40 30.96
CA LYS A 23 -3.74 15.04 30.40
C LYS A 23 -5.13 14.45 30.54
N LYS A 24 -5.84 14.37 29.43
CA LYS A 24 -7.12 13.69 29.37
C LYS A 24 -6.90 12.26 29.85
N SER A 25 -7.50 11.89 30.96
CA SER A 25 -7.48 10.51 31.44
C SER A 25 -8.36 9.68 30.51
N PHE A 26 -7.86 8.54 30.04
CA PHE A 26 -8.68 7.58 29.33
C PHE A 26 -9.70 6.97 30.29
N THR A 27 -10.92 6.86 29.81
CA THR A 27 -11.98 6.11 30.50
C THR A 27 -11.95 4.65 30.05
N LEU A 28 -12.60 3.77 30.80
CA LEU A 28 -12.75 2.37 30.39
C LEU A 28 -13.46 2.26 29.03
N GLU A 29 -14.44 3.14 28.80
CA GLU A 29 -15.19 3.20 27.54
C GLU A 29 -14.33 3.64 26.35
N ASP A 30 -13.32 4.48 26.55
CA ASP A 30 -12.35 4.86 25.52
C ASP A 30 -11.47 3.66 25.11
N LEU A 31 -11.23 2.71 26.01
CA LEU A 31 -10.30 1.58 25.82
C LEU A 31 -10.99 0.26 25.42
N MET A 32 -12.32 0.18 25.54
CA MET A 32 -13.06 -1.03 25.21
C MET A 32 -13.51 -1.04 23.75
N PRO A 33 -13.32 -2.18 23.01
CA PRO A 33 -13.89 -2.35 21.67
C PRO A 33 -15.41 -2.08 21.70
N GLY A 34 -15.87 -1.17 20.83
CA GLY A 34 -17.27 -0.71 20.79
C GLY A 34 -17.60 0.51 21.65
N GLY A 35 -16.68 1.01 22.45
CA GLY A 35 -16.82 2.31 23.13
C GLY A 35 -16.87 3.48 22.15
N ASN A 36 -17.57 4.56 22.52
CA ASN A 36 -17.86 5.69 21.62
C ASN A 36 -16.61 6.35 21.03
N ASN A 37 -15.50 6.36 21.78
CA ASN A 37 -14.23 6.96 21.34
C ASN A 37 -13.16 5.95 20.94
N TYR A 38 -13.38 4.65 21.13
CA TYR A 38 -12.39 3.61 20.91
C TYR A 38 -11.74 3.70 19.53
N TYR A 39 -12.54 3.78 18.48
CA TYR A 39 -12.04 3.85 17.10
C TYR A 39 -11.31 5.16 16.78
N ASN A 40 -11.63 6.25 17.48
CA ASN A 40 -10.95 7.54 17.32
C ASN A 40 -9.55 7.54 17.98
N LEU A 41 -9.32 6.61 18.91
CA LEU A 41 -8.05 6.48 19.63
C LEU A 41 -7.12 5.43 18.98
N LEU A 42 -7.64 4.63 18.06
CA LEU A 42 -6.81 3.68 17.31
C LEU A 42 -5.95 4.42 16.28
N PRO A 43 -4.68 4.02 16.13
CA PRO A 43 -3.88 4.49 15.02
C PRO A 43 -4.56 4.13 13.70
N GLN A 44 -4.55 5.05 12.74
CA GLN A 44 -4.99 4.71 11.38
C GLN A 44 -4.03 3.68 10.80
N ASN A 45 -4.56 2.51 10.44
CA ASN A 45 -3.79 1.49 9.76
C ASN A 45 -3.64 1.87 8.28
N LEU A 46 -2.41 2.02 7.82
CA LEU A 46 -2.10 2.13 6.41
C LEU A 46 -1.95 0.72 5.83
N TYR A 47 -3.02 0.23 5.21
CA TYR A 47 -2.99 -1.06 4.51
C TYR A 47 -2.16 -0.96 3.23
N GLY A 48 -1.48 -2.06 2.86
CA GLY A 48 -0.70 -2.10 1.63
C GLY A 48 0.56 -1.23 1.66
N LEU A 49 1.04 -0.84 2.86
CA LEU A 49 2.28 -0.10 3.02
C LEU A 49 3.47 -1.02 2.81
N GLN A 50 4.36 -0.67 1.87
CA GLN A 50 5.57 -1.44 1.59
C GLN A 50 6.71 -0.52 1.12
N TRP A 51 7.95 -0.96 1.35
CA TRP A 51 9.11 -0.26 0.85
C TRP A 51 9.31 -0.51 -0.65
N TRP A 52 9.72 0.52 -1.35
CA TRP A 52 10.03 0.49 -2.76
C TRP A 52 11.26 1.37 -3.04
N GLY A 53 12.45 0.76 -3.02
CA GLY A 53 13.70 1.50 -2.95
C GLY A 53 13.75 2.38 -1.71
N ASP A 54 13.99 3.68 -1.90
CA ASP A 54 14.10 4.67 -0.83
C ASP A 54 12.78 5.36 -0.46
N VAL A 55 11.67 4.94 -1.07
CA VAL A 55 10.35 5.49 -0.79
C VAL A 55 9.40 4.42 -0.26
N CYS A 56 8.39 4.86 0.47
CA CYS A 56 7.29 4.02 0.90
C CYS A 56 6.15 4.10 -0.10
N ILE A 57 5.58 2.96 -0.48
CA ILE A 57 4.34 2.88 -1.26
C ILE A 57 3.20 2.50 -0.34
N ASN A 58 2.07 3.15 -0.53
CA ASN A 58 0.78 2.73 -0.03
C ASN A 58 -0.14 2.39 -1.20
N ALA A 59 -0.62 1.15 -1.22
CA ALA A 59 -1.60 0.66 -2.20
C ALA A 59 -2.85 0.22 -1.45
N ASP A 60 -3.89 1.03 -1.49
CA ASP A 60 -5.13 0.77 -0.73
C ASP A 60 -6.32 0.49 -1.68
N ILE A 61 -7.46 1.08 -1.44
CA ILE A 61 -8.69 0.79 -2.20
C ILE A 61 -8.67 1.54 -3.53
N GLU A 62 -8.52 2.86 -3.51
CA GLU A 62 -8.79 3.71 -4.67
C GLU A 62 -7.53 4.26 -5.34
N GLU A 63 -6.39 4.23 -4.67
CA GLU A 63 -5.17 4.83 -5.18
C GLU A 63 -3.89 4.09 -4.74
N VAL A 64 -2.85 4.25 -5.56
CA VAL A 64 -1.46 3.93 -5.22
C VAL A 64 -0.71 5.23 -5.06
N LYS A 65 -0.08 5.43 -3.92
CA LYS A 65 0.68 6.63 -3.61
C LYS A 65 2.04 6.32 -3.02
N THR A 66 3.00 7.22 -3.22
CA THR A 66 4.26 7.21 -2.49
C THR A 66 4.14 8.09 -1.26
N ILE A 67 4.82 7.68 -0.18
CA ILE A 67 4.93 8.44 1.05
C ILE A 67 6.41 8.68 1.32
N HIS A 68 6.80 9.94 1.41
CA HIS A 68 8.19 10.30 1.70
C HIS A 68 8.51 10.03 3.18
N PRO A 69 9.52 9.18 3.50
CA PRO A 69 9.71 8.70 4.87
C PRO A 69 10.11 9.79 5.87
N ALA A 70 10.77 10.85 5.43
CA ALA A 70 11.24 11.90 6.34
C ALA A 70 10.17 12.94 6.71
N ASN A 71 9.16 13.18 5.86
CA ASN A 71 8.19 14.25 6.07
C ASN A 71 6.72 13.83 5.87
N GLY A 72 6.48 12.56 5.53
CA GLY A 72 5.13 12.02 5.30
C GLY A 72 4.41 12.57 4.06
N LYS A 73 5.11 13.32 3.18
CA LYS A 73 4.49 13.88 1.98
C LYS A 73 4.03 12.76 1.05
N GLU A 74 2.75 12.79 0.72
CA GLU A 74 2.13 11.84 -0.19
C GLU A 74 2.13 12.38 -1.64
N ASN A 75 2.27 11.45 -2.59
CA ASN A 75 2.12 11.74 -4.02
C ASN A 75 1.41 10.57 -4.68
N VAL A 76 0.22 10.82 -5.23
CA VAL A 76 -0.58 9.82 -5.96
C VAL A 76 0.12 9.47 -7.26
N LEU A 77 0.34 8.19 -7.48
CA LEU A 77 0.95 7.66 -8.70
C LEU A 77 -0.12 7.29 -9.74
N ILE A 78 -1.18 6.61 -9.28
CA ILE A 78 -2.27 6.17 -10.14
C ILE A 78 -3.53 5.91 -9.30
N THR A 79 -4.70 6.17 -9.89
CA THR A 79 -6.00 5.88 -9.29
C THR A 79 -6.59 4.58 -9.83
N LEU A 80 -7.56 4.02 -9.11
CA LEU A 80 -8.31 2.83 -9.53
C LEU A 80 -9.04 3.06 -10.86
N GLN A 81 -9.59 4.26 -11.06
CA GLN A 81 -10.25 4.63 -12.30
C GLN A 81 -9.27 4.60 -13.48
N GLU A 82 -8.10 5.25 -13.36
CA GLU A 82 -7.08 5.27 -14.41
C GLU A 82 -6.62 3.86 -14.78
N VAL A 83 -6.39 2.98 -13.80
CA VAL A 83 -6.01 1.58 -14.06
C VAL A 83 -7.12 0.85 -14.81
N ASN A 84 -8.37 0.99 -14.38
CA ASN A 84 -9.48 0.31 -15.03
C ASN A 84 -9.73 0.84 -16.44
N GLU A 85 -9.47 2.11 -16.74
CA GLU A 85 -9.50 2.66 -18.10
C GLU A 85 -8.40 2.04 -18.99
N LEU A 86 -7.17 1.91 -18.47
CA LEU A 86 -6.06 1.23 -19.18
C LEU A 86 -6.41 -0.23 -19.49
N LEU A 87 -6.97 -0.95 -18.52
CA LEU A 87 -7.39 -2.35 -18.66
C LEU A 87 -8.52 -2.51 -19.66
N ALA A 88 -9.54 -1.64 -19.61
CA ALA A 88 -10.69 -1.65 -20.50
C ALA A 88 -10.28 -1.43 -21.95
N ASN A 89 -9.36 -0.50 -22.22
CA ASN A 89 -8.85 -0.21 -23.57
C ASN A 89 -8.20 -1.45 -24.23
N LYS A 90 -7.69 -2.39 -23.43
CA LYS A 90 -7.09 -3.65 -23.90
C LYS A 90 -7.94 -4.91 -23.62
N LYS A 91 -9.16 -4.73 -23.10
CA LYS A 91 -10.10 -5.82 -22.74
C LYS A 91 -9.52 -6.84 -21.75
N LEU A 92 -8.75 -6.37 -20.78
CA LEU A 92 -8.02 -7.21 -19.82
C LEU A 92 -8.76 -7.42 -18.48
N GLY A 93 -10.06 -7.15 -18.43
CA GLY A 93 -10.84 -7.24 -17.21
C GLY A 93 -10.72 -5.97 -16.35
N LYS A 94 -10.94 -6.09 -15.05
CA LYS A 94 -10.89 -4.98 -14.10
C LYS A 94 -10.33 -5.41 -12.75
N ILE A 95 -9.93 -4.43 -11.92
CA ILE A 95 -9.65 -4.59 -10.51
C ILE A 95 -10.64 -3.76 -9.68
N ASN A 96 -10.86 -4.14 -8.43
CA ASN A 96 -11.77 -3.43 -7.53
C ASN A 96 -11.03 -2.64 -6.43
N HIS A 97 -9.75 -2.92 -6.22
CA HIS A 97 -8.89 -2.27 -5.23
C HIS A 97 -7.42 -2.64 -5.49
N PHE A 98 -6.49 -1.92 -4.83
CA PHE A 98 -5.06 -2.17 -4.94
C PHE A 98 -4.47 -3.06 -3.84
N ARG A 99 -5.26 -3.60 -2.92
CA ARG A 99 -4.74 -4.37 -1.77
C ARG A 99 -3.96 -5.63 -2.12
N ASN A 100 -4.21 -6.19 -3.30
CA ASN A 100 -3.59 -7.45 -3.77
C ASN A 100 -2.64 -7.22 -4.95
N VAL A 101 -2.05 -6.04 -5.04
CA VAL A 101 -1.03 -5.74 -6.05
C VAL A 101 0.37 -5.96 -5.50
N SER A 102 1.35 -6.12 -6.39
CA SER A 102 2.75 -6.22 -6.00
C SER A 102 3.64 -5.33 -6.87
N PHE A 103 4.79 -4.96 -6.32
CA PHE A 103 5.77 -4.08 -6.97
C PHE A 103 7.11 -4.82 -7.07
N PRO A 104 7.25 -5.76 -8.03
CA PRO A 104 8.39 -6.68 -8.08
C PRO A 104 9.69 -6.05 -8.59
N TYR A 105 9.63 -4.83 -9.14
CA TYR A 105 10.77 -4.13 -9.74
C TYR A 105 11.13 -2.88 -8.95
N ALA A 106 12.39 -2.43 -9.07
CA ALA A 106 12.83 -1.13 -8.55
C ALA A 106 12.21 0.03 -9.35
N GLU A 107 11.95 -0.17 -10.63
CA GLU A 107 11.18 0.75 -11.48
C GLU A 107 9.72 0.79 -11.07
N LYS A 108 9.04 1.88 -11.37
CA LYS A 108 7.64 2.11 -10.99
C LYS A 108 6.67 1.21 -11.77
N MET A 109 6.80 -0.09 -11.56
CA MET A 109 5.97 -1.12 -12.19
C MET A 109 5.12 -1.85 -11.15
N MET A 110 3.83 -1.99 -11.46
CA MET A 110 2.84 -2.66 -10.64
C MET A 110 2.33 -3.92 -11.34
N LEU A 111 2.33 -5.03 -10.62
CA LEU A 111 1.78 -6.31 -11.09
C LEU A 111 0.42 -6.52 -10.42
N VAL A 112 -0.61 -6.71 -11.23
CA VAL A 112 -1.99 -6.88 -10.77
C VAL A 112 -2.63 -8.14 -11.33
N ASN A 113 -3.56 -8.73 -10.57
CA ASN A 113 -4.50 -9.72 -11.07
C ASN A 113 -5.83 -9.04 -11.35
N THR A 114 -6.29 -9.12 -12.58
CA THR A 114 -7.63 -8.72 -12.96
C THR A 114 -8.60 -9.91 -12.87
N THR A 115 -9.83 -9.74 -13.30
CA THR A 115 -10.82 -10.83 -13.36
C THR A 115 -10.42 -11.97 -14.31
N SER A 116 -9.52 -11.74 -15.25
CA SER A 116 -9.18 -12.72 -16.31
C SER A 116 -7.71 -12.74 -16.73
N ASN A 117 -6.90 -11.83 -16.20
CA ASN A 117 -5.52 -11.66 -16.62
C ASN A 117 -4.59 -11.34 -15.44
N LYS A 118 -3.31 -11.66 -15.58
CA LYS A 118 -2.22 -11.04 -14.83
C LYS A 118 -1.59 -9.97 -15.71
N VAL A 119 -1.38 -8.78 -15.15
CA VAL A 119 -1.00 -7.58 -15.93
C VAL A 119 0.12 -6.85 -15.23
N LEU A 120 1.16 -6.44 -15.98
CA LEU A 120 2.23 -5.57 -15.53
C LEU A 120 2.02 -4.17 -16.11
N ILE A 121 1.96 -3.17 -15.24
CA ILE A 121 1.68 -1.78 -15.57
C ILE A 121 2.87 -0.90 -15.19
N ASP A 122 3.36 -0.08 -16.11
CA ASP A 122 4.29 1.01 -15.82
C ASP A 122 3.49 2.21 -15.26
N LEU A 123 3.72 2.54 -14.00
CA LEU A 123 3.03 3.64 -13.31
C LEU A 123 3.54 5.02 -13.73
N THR A 124 4.75 5.11 -14.28
CA THR A 124 5.32 6.37 -14.75
C THR A 124 4.74 6.76 -16.11
N LYS A 125 4.69 5.79 -17.02
CA LYS A 125 4.16 5.99 -18.38
C LYS A 125 2.65 5.79 -18.45
N LYS A 126 2.04 5.20 -17.42
CA LYS A 126 0.63 4.79 -17.36
C LYS A 126 0.28 3.89 -18.55
N GLU A 127 1.09 2.85 -18.76
CA GLU A 127 0.90 1.90 -19.87
C GLU A 127 1.02 0.45 -19.40
N ILE A 128 0.33 -0.45 -20.11
CA ILE A 128 0.43 -1.90 -19.89
C ILE A 128 1.60 -2.42 -20.69
N ILE A 129 2.62 -2.94 -19.98
CA ILE A 129 3.86 -3.47 -20.56
C ILE A 129 3.74 -4.95 -20.93
N TRP A 130 2.99 -5.70 -20.11
CA TRP A 130 2.81 -7.12 -20.29
C TRP A 130 1.46 -7.56 -19.76
N SER A 131 0.84 -8.53 -20.39
CA SER A 131 -0.38 -9.15 -19.91
C SER A 131 -0.47 -10.60 -20.36
N GLN A 132 -1.03 -11.45 -19.51
CA GLN A 132 -1.26 -12.86 -19.77
C GLN A 132 -2.62 -13.29 -19.25
N PRO A 133 -3.42 -14.03 -20.03
CA PRO A 133 -4.64 -14.66 -19.54
C PRO A 133 -4.32 -15.56 -18.34
N LEU A 134 -5.11 -15.43 -17.29
CA LEU A 134 -4.96 -16.21 -16.09
C LEU A 134 -6.34 -16.59 -15.55
N SER A 135 -6.55 -17.88 -15.32
CA SER A 135 -7.79 -18.35 -14.73
C SER A 135 -7.99 -17.76 -13.33
N PRO A 136 -9.21 -17.33 -12.97
CA PRO A 136 -9.53 -16.94 -11.59
C PRO A 136 -9.31 -18.05 -10.56
N LYS A 137 -9.26 -19.33 -11.01
CA LYS A 137 -8.97 -20.49 -10.17
C LYS A 137 -7.47 -20.76 -9.99
N ALA A 138 -6.60 -20.02 -10.70
CA ALA A 138 -5.15 -20.17 -10.59
C ALA A 138 -4.71 -19.72 -9.18
N ALA A 139 -4.03 -20.62 -8.47
CA ALA A 139 -3.54 -20.42 -7.12
C ALA A 139 -2.01 -20.52 -7.07
N ASN A 140 -1.43 -20.24 -5.90
CA ASN A 140 0.02 -20.36 -5.63
C ASN A 140 0.87 -19.68 -6.72
N GLN A 141 0.49 -18.46 -7.07
CA GLN A 141 1.15 -17.70 -8.12
C GLN A 141 2.52 -17.21 -7.65
N ASP A 142 3.55 -17.49 -8.44
CA ASP A 142 4.90 -16.98 -8.24
C ASP A 142 5.42 -16.30 -9.51
N TRP A 143 5.89 -15.06 -9.35
CA TRP A 143 6.37 -14.22 -10.44
C TRP A 143 7.88 -14.14 -10.45
N ASN A 144 8.50 -14.64 -11.50
CA ASN A 144 9.92 -14.42 -11.75
C ASN A 144 10.13 -13.10 -12.51
N LYS A 145 10.68 -12.11 -11.80
CA LYS A 145 10.88 -10.76 -12.34
C LYS A 145 11.92 -10.67 -13.46
N GLU A 146 12.92 -11.55 -13.46
CA GLU A 146 14.01 -11.52 -14.44
C GLU A 146 13.56 -12.08 -15.77
N SER A 147 12.94 -13.25 -15.77
CA SER A 147 12.42 -13.89 -16.97
C SER A 147 11.01 -13.44 -17.37
N ARG A 148 10.34 -12.64 -16.54
CA ARG A 148 8.92 -12.26 -16.68
C ARG A 148 8.03 -13.48 -16.89
N SER A 149 8.31 -14.55 -16.16
CA SER A 149 7.53 -15.78 -16.21
C SER A 149 6.67 -15.92 -14.94
N LEU A 150 5.55 -16.61 -15.10
CA LEU A 150 4.59 -16.85 -14.03
C LEU A 150 4.43 -18.34 -13.81
N ALA A 151 4.75 -18.83 -12.62
CA ALA A 151 4.37 -20.17 -12.18
C ALA A 151 3.06 -20.10 -11.39
N TYR A 152 2.18 -21.06 -11.55
CA TYR A 152 0.92 -21.15 -10.80
C TYR A 152 0.37 -22.56 -10.81
N THR A 153 -0.52 -22.85 -9.86
CA THR A 153 -1.27 -24.12 -9.83
C THR A 153 -2.70 -23.92 -10.34
N LEU A 154 -3.18 -24.89 -11.11
CA LEU A 154 -4.57 -24.95 -11.58
C LEU A 154 -4.98 -26.43 -11.66
N ASP A 155 -6.14 -26.75 -11.09
CA ASP A 155 -6.70 -28.11 -11.07
C ASP A 155 -5.67 -29.18 -10.65
N ASN A 156 -4.95 -28.92 -9.54
CA ASN A 156 -3.88 -29.72 -8.94
C ASN A 156 -2.59 -29.86 -9.78
N ASN A 157 -2.48 -29.18 -10.90
CA ASN A 157 -1.28 -29.21 -11.73
C ASN A 157 -0.52 -27.89 -11.68
N LEU A 158 0.81 -27.97 -11.86
CA LEU A 158 1.71 -26.84 -11.98
C LEU A 158 1.83 -26.41 -13.45
N PHE A 159 1.70 -25.12 -13.68
CA PHE A 159 1.87 -24.47 -14.98
C PHE A 159 2.94 -23.39 -14.89
N VAL A 160 3.64 -23.18 -15.99
CA VAL A 160 4.56 -22.05 -16.17
C VAL A 160 4.19 -21.32 -17.46
N THR A 161 3.98 -20.00 -17.36
CA THR A 161 3.79 -19.13 -18.52
C THR A 161 5.01 -18.25 -18.68
N THR A 162 5.62 -18.25 -19.85
CA THR A 162 6.81 -17.46 -20.19
C THR A 162 6.46 -16.05 -20.66
N ALA A 163 7.45 -15.16 -20.78
CA ALA A 163 7.27 -13.77 -21.18
C ALA A 163 6.58 -13.60 -22.55
N ASP A 164 6.79 -14.54 -23.46
CA ASP A 164 6.16 -14.59 -24.80
C ASP A 164 4.73 -15.16 -24.79
N GLY A 165 4.21 -15.48 -23.60
CA GLY A 165 2.84 -15.93 -23.42
C GLY A 165 2.62 -17.43 -23.62
N LYS A 166 3.67 -18.23 -23.83
CA LYS A 166 3.54 -19.68 -23.92
C LYS A 166 3.35 -20.28 -22.54
N THR A 167 2.30 -21.07 -22.38
CA THR A 167 2.02 -21.80 -21.17
C THR A 167 2.34 -23.28 -21.34
N GLN A 168 3.09 -23.83 -20.39
CA GLN A 168 3.41 -25.24 -20.30
C GLN A 168 2.89 -25.82 -18.98
N GLN A 169 2.23 -26.96 -19.07
CA GLN A 169 1.94 -27.80 -17.90
C GLN A 169 3.20 -28.56 -17.51
N VAL A 170 3.59 -28.45 -16.26
CA VAL A 170 4.83 -29.06 -15.72
C VAL A 170 4.54 -30.41 -15.05
N THR A 171 3.40 -30.53 -14.39
CA THR A 171 2.97 -31.78 -13.74
C THR A 171 1.68 -32.29 -14.37
N ASP A 172 1.51 -33.60 -14.36
CA ASP A 172 0.29 -34.29 -14.75
C ASP A 172 -0.16 -35.19 -13.59
N ARG A 173 -1.26 -34.79 -12.89
CA ARG A 173 -1.80 -35.51 -11.74
C ARG A 173 -3.29 -35.70 -11.88
#